data_6a078f31d96fd0989ccd09ffe3f9526b
#
_entry.id   6a078f31d96fd0989ccd09ffe3f9526b
#
_cell.length_a   1.000
_cell.length_b   1.000
_cell.length_c   1.000
_cell.angle_alpha   90.00
_cell.angle_beta   90.00
_cell.angle_gamma   90.00
#
_symmetry.space_group_name_H-M   'P 1'
#
loop_
_entity.id
_entity.type
_entity.pdbx_description
1 polymer ?
#
loop_
_entity_poly.entity_id
_entity_poly.type
_entity_poly.pdbx_seq_one_letter_code
_entity_poly.pdbx_strand_id
1 'polypeptide(L)'
;MDVELRHLRAFVAVARSSSFTRAAEQLLITQPALTRTVQQLESALQVTLLDRTSRHVGLTEVGREFYDRAGRLLADLDLALASVRRQVTVRLGFSWLLPDPWAQQTVSRFEHNTGNTVSLVRVDDSLVALEQAVIDVALVRGGLPAKSAARRVHLFDERRVAICSERSELAGREVIDWSEVPDWPLVVNTLSGTTGPWSWPDGDGPEHVIETGNFDEWLESVAADRGIGVVPDVAVRRNIHSAVRYVPITNAPLVPVSLAFLPHARESLMRQFVEAAIYAVPAHAPA
;
A
#
# COMPACT_ATOMS: atom_id res chain seq x y z
N MET A 1 -0.13 -21.64 30.38
CA MET A 1 -0.85 -20.78 29.40
C MET A 1 -0.74 -21.48 28.06
N ASP A 2 -1.86 -22.02 27.55
CA ASP A 2 -1.84 -22.80 26.31
C ASP A 2 -2.36 -21.95 25.14
N VAL A 3 -1.51 -21.03 24.65
CA VAL A 3 -1.79 -20.30 23.42
C VAL A 3 -1.12 -21.03 22.26
N GLU A 4 -1.92 -21.47 21.27
CA GLU A 4 -1.44 -22.17 20.09
C GLU A 4 -1.48 -21.25 18.86
N LEU A 5 -0.73 -21.60 17.81
CA LEU A 5 -0.69 -20.83 16.55
C LEU A 5 -2.08 -20.69 15.89
N ARG A 6 -2.96 -21.69 16.04
CA ARG A 6 -4.33 -21.58 15.55
C ARG A 6 -5.12 -20.44 16.18
N HIS A 7 -4.87 -20.15 17.46
CA HIS A 7 -5.50 -19.03 18.17
C HIS A 7 -5.06 -17.67 17.60
N LEU A 8 -3.76 -17.54 17.33
CA LEU A 8 -3.22 -16.32 16.69
C LEU A 8 -3.76 -16.13 15.28
N ARG A 9 -3.77 -17.19 14.46
CA ARG A 9 -4.34 -17.16 13.11
C ARG A 9 -5.82 -16.80 13.11
N ALA A 10 -6.61 -17.37 14.01
CA ALA A 10 -8.03 -17.07 14.17
C ALA A 10 -8.26 -15.58 14.50
N PHE A 11 -7.54 -15.07 15.50
CA PHE A 11 -7.63 -13.68 15.92
C PHE A 11 -7.22 -12.70 14.80
N VAL A 12 -6.06 -12.92 14.17
CA VAL A 12 -5.56 -12.07 13.08
C VAL A 12 -6.51 -12.07 11.88
N ALA A 13 -7.12 -13.21 11.52
CA ALA A 13 -8.09 -13.28 10.43
C ALA A 13 -9.36 -12.48 10.74
N VAL A 14 -9.89 -12.56 11.97
CA VAL A 14 -11.06 -11.78 12.38
C VAL A 14 -10.74 -10.29 12.40
N ALA A 15 -9.60 -9.90 12.95
CA ALA A 15 -9.16 -8.52 13.02
C ALA A 15 -9.02 -7.89 11.62
N ARG A 16 -8.40 -8.61 10.67
CA ARG A 16 -8.18 -8.17 9.30
C ARG A 16 -9.48 -8.01 8.51
N SER A 17 -10.42 -8.96 8.65
CA SER A 17 -11.68 -8.94 7.90
C SER A 17 -12.78 -8.12 8.57
N SER A 18 -12.59 -7.71 9.85
CA SER A 18 -13.62 -7.13 10.72
C SER A 18 -14.94 -7.92 10.72
N SER A 19 -14.85 -9.24 10.49
CA SER A 19 -16.02 -10.13 10.33
C SER A 19 -15.67 -11.58 10.67
N PHE A 20 -16.37 -12.16 11.64
CA PHE A 20 -16.22 -13.59 11.96
C PHE A 20 -16.63 -14.51 10.82
N THR A 21 -17.65 -14.15 10.03
CA THR A 21 -18.10 -14.96 8.89
C THR A 21 -17.04 -15.01 7.80
N ARG A 22 -16.55 -13.85 7.35
CA ARG A 22 -15.48 -13.77 6.34
C ARG A 22 -14.18 -14.42 6.79
N ALA A 23 -13.81 -14.24 8.05
CA ALA A 23 -12.63 -14.89 8.60
C ALA A 23 -12.76 -16.43 8.65
N ALA A 24 -13.94 -16.95 8.98
CA ALA A 24 -14.22 -18.39 9.00
C ALA A 24 -14.12 -19.00 7.60
N GLU A 25 -14.67 -18.31 6.59
CA GLU A 25 -14.54 -18.71 5.18
C GLU A 25 -13.07 -18.74 4.74
N GLN A 26 -12.29 -17.71 5.07
CA GLN A 26 -10.85 -17.65 4.76
C GLN A 26 -10.06 -18.79 5.40
N LEU A 27 -10.42 -19.17 6.62
CA LEU A 27 -9.76 -20.24 7.35
C LEU A 27 -10.34 -21.64 7.08
N LEU A 28 -11.36 -21.74 6.22
CA LEU A 28 -12.07 -22.99 5.87
C LEU A 28 -12.62 -23.73 7.11
N ILE A 29 -13.14 -22.98 8.07
CA ILE A 29 -13.78 -23.53 9.28
C ILE A 29 -15.18 -22.90 9.47
N THR A 30 -15.96 -23.45 10.40
CA THR A 30 -17.27 -22.88 10.73
C THR A 30 -17.12 -21.64 11.63
N GLN A 31 -18.00 -20.66 11.46
CA GLN A 31 -18.02 -19.44 12.29
C GLN A 31 -18.12 -19.71 13.81
N PRO A 32 -18.94 -20.69 14.31
CA PRO A 32 -18.91 -21.05 15.71
C PRO A 32 -17.57 -21.62 16.20
N ALA A 33 -16.87 -22.40 15.37
CA ALA A 33 -15.55 -22.91 15.72
C ALA A 33 -14.53 -21.76 15.83
N LEU A 34 -14.53 -20.82 14.87
CA LEU A 34 -13.69 -19.63 14.90
C LEU A 34 -13.96 -18.79 16.16
N THR A 35 -15.23 -18.57 16.49
CA THR A 35 -15.61 -17.79 17.68
C THR A 35 -15.08 -18.43 18.95
N ARG A 36 -15.19 -19.75 19.09
CA ARG A 36 -14.63 -20.50 20.25
C ARG A 36 -13.11 -20.36 20.32
N THR A 37 -12.41 -20.48 19.20
CA THR A 37 -10.95 -20.36 19.12
C THR A 37 -10.49 -18.98 19.59
N VAL A 38 -11.16 -17.90 19.16
CA VAL A 38 -10.84 -16.54 19.61
C VAL A 38 -11.16 -16.35 21.09
N GLN A 39 -12.28 -16.86 21.57
CA GLN A 39 -12.63 -16.83 22.99
C GLN A 39 -11.63 -17.58 23.88
N GLN A 40 -11.11 -18.72 23.42
CA GLN A 40 -10.05 -19.46 24.11
C GLN A 40 -8.77 -18.61 24.24
N LEU A 41 -8.40 -17.88 23.18
CA LEU A 41 -7.28 -16.96 23.22
C LEU A 41 -7.49 -15.85 24.27
N GLU A 42 -8.62 -15.15 24.21
CA GLU A 42 -8.95 -14.06 25.15
C GLU A 42 -8.96 -14.58 26.59
N SER A 43 -9.52 -15.77 26.82
CA SER A 43 -9.54 -16.42 28.13
C SER A 43 -8.14 -16.81 28.61
N ALA A 44 -7.29 -17.35 27.72
CA ALA A 44 -5.92 -17.73 28.06
C ALA A 44 -5.06 -16.51 28.40
N LEU A 45 -5.31 -15.37 27.76
CA LEU A 45 -4.61 -14.11 28.00
C LEU A 45 -5.26 -13.26 29.11
N GLN A 46 -6.47 -13.61 29.55
CA GLN A 46 -7.30 -12.86 30.52
C GLN A 46 -7.56 -11.40 30.09
N VAL A 47 -7.66 -11.15 28.78
CA VAL A 47 -7.94 -9.83 28.20
C VAL A 47 -8.94 -9.97 27.04
N THR A 48 -9.71 -8.91 26.81
CA THR A 48 -10.57 -8.79 25.62
C THR A 48 -9.75 -8.12 24.51
N LEU A 49 -9.61 -8.81 23.39
CA LEU A 49 -8.90 -8.32 22.21
C LEU A 49 -9.82 -7.70 21.16
N LEU A 50 -11.07 -8.20 21.08
CA LEU A 50 -12.06 -7.76 20.12
C LEU A 50 -13.22 -7.04 20.82
N ASP A 51 -13.53 -5.85 20.36
CA ASP A 51 -14.78 -5.15 20.72
C ASP A 51 -15.90 -5.66 19.81
N ARG A 52 -16.91 -6.27 20.43
CA ARG A 52 -18.03 -6.92 19.73
C ARG A 52 -19.30 -6.12 19.97
N THR A 53 -19.63 -5.22 19.09
CA THR A 53 -20.97 -4.63 19.05
C THR A 53 -21.85 -5.39 18.08
N SER A 54 -23.18 -5.26 18.20
CA SER A 54 -24.13 -5.94 17.31
C SER A 54 -24.00 -5.58 15.83
N ARG A 55 -23.22 -4.56 15.49
CA ARG A 55 -23.05 -4.03 14.13
C ARG A 55 -21.60 -3.97 13.65
N HIS A 56 -20.62 -4.18 14.53
CA HIS A 56 -19.23 -4.02 14.19
C HIS A 56 -18.31 -4.90 15.03
N VAL A 57 -17.25 -5.43 14.41
CA VAL A 57 -16.16 -6.12 15.09
C VAL A 57 -14.92 -5.24 14.94
N GLY A 58 -14.47 -4.69 16.05
CA GLY A 58 -13.28 -3.84 16.12
C GLY A 58 -12.21 -4.43 17.04
N LEU A 59 -11.02 -3.82 17.06
CA LEU A 59 -9.96 -4.14 18.00
C LEU A 59 -10.04 -3.24 19.23
N THR A 60 -9.87 -3.81 20.42
CA THR A 60 -9.56 -3.02 21.62
C THR A 60 -8.16 -2.38 21.50
N GLU A 61 -7.79 -1.48 22.39
CA GLU A 61 -6.42 -0.91 22.42
C GLU A 61 -5.36 -2.01 22.59
N VAL A 62 -5.57 -2.91 23.55
CA VAL A 62 -4.71 -4.10 23.75
C VAL A 62 -4.76 -5.02 22.54
N GLY A 63 -5.93 -5.15 21.91
CA GLY A 63 -6.11 -5.95 20.71
C GLY A 63 -5.30 -5.43 19.52
N ARG A 64 -5.18 -4.11 19.33
CA ARG A 64 -4.34 -3.51 18.27
C ARG A 64 -2.87 -3.83 18.47
N GLU A 65 -2.35 -3.61 19.68
CA GLU A 65 -0.95 -3.94 19.99
C GLU A 65 -0.67 -5.43 19.80
N PHE A 66 -1.58 -6.28 20.26
CA PHE A 66 -1.44 -7.73 20.11
C PHE A 66 -1.57 -8.17 18.65
N TYR A 67 -2.41 -7.53 17.84
CA TYR A 67 -2.56 -7.81 16.40
C TYR A 67 -1.25 -7.60 15.65
N ASP A 68 -0.57 -6.48 15.88
CA ASP A 68 0.70 -6.17 15.24
C ASP A 68 1.79 -7.18 15.62
N ARG A 69 1.84 -7.59 16.89
CA ARG A 69 2.81 -8.59 17.38
C ARG A 69 2.50 -10.00 16.86
N ALA A 70 1.24 -10.41 16.89
CA ALA A 70 0.81 -11.72 16.40
C ALA A 70 1.00 -11.85 14.89
N GLY A 71 0.73 -10.79 14.13
CA GLY A 71 0.95 -10.73 12.70
C GLY A 71 2.42 -10.95 12.33
N ARG A 72 3.35 -10.26 13.02
CA ARG A 72 4.80 -10.44 12.85
C ARG A 72 5.25 -11.87 13.16
N LEU A 73 4.79 -12.42 14.28
CA LEU A 73 5.17 -13.77 14.70
C LEU A 73 4.69 -14.84 13.70
N LEU A 74 3.47 -14.72 13.18
CA LEU A 74 2.95 -15.63 12.14
C LEU A 74 3.74 -15.50 10.83
N ALA A 75 4.10 -14.29 10.44
CA ALA A 75 4.93 -14.06 9.27
C ALA A 75 6.32 -14.69 9.43
N ASP A 76 6.98 -14.52 10.57
CA ASP A 76 8.29 -15.13 10.87
C ASP A 76 8.21 -16.65 10.84
N LEU A 77 7.13 -17.23 11.35
CA LEU A 77 6.91 -18.67 11.27
C LEU A 77 6.76 -19.15 9.81
N ASP A 78 5.93 -18.46 9.01
CA ASP A 78 5.76 -18.81 7.60
C ASP A 78 7.09 -18.69 6.84
N LEU A 79 7.93 -17.72 7.23
CA LEU A 79 9.29 -17.55 6.75
C LEU A 79 10.20 -18.74 7.09
N ALA A 80 10.16 -19.18 8.34
CA ALA A 80 10.95 -20.32 8.79
C ALA A 80 10.54 -21.62 8.06
N LEU A 81 9.23 -21.84 7.89
CA LEU A 81 8.70 -23.01 7.16
C LEU A 81 9.06 -22.96 5.66
N ALA A 82 9.02 -21.77 5.04
CA ALA A 82 9.42 -21.58 3.64
C ALA A 82 10.92 -21.84 3.42
N SER A 83 11.78 -21.44 4.37
CA SER A 83 13.23 -21.67 4.27
C SER A 83 13.60 -23.17 4.19
N VAL A 84 12.83 -24.02 4.86
CA VAL A 84 13.00 -25.49 4.79
C VAL A 84 12.60 -26.05 3.43
N ARG A 85 11.63 -25.42 2.75
CA ARG A 85 11.15 -25.83 1.41
C ARG A 85 12.04 -25.34 0.26
N ARG A 86 13.16 -24.65 0.55
CA ARG A 86 14.13 -24.10 -0.42
C ARG A 86 13.57 -23.06 -1.41
N GLN A 87 12.33 -22.67 -1.30
CA GLN A 87 11.72 -21.65 -2.16
C GLN A 87 10.99 -20.62 -1.31
N VAL A 88 11.38 -19.37 -1.44
CA VAL A 88 10.91 -18.26 -0.62
C VAL A 88 10.15 -17.27 -1.50
N THR A 89 9.01 -16.81 -1.04
CA THR A 89 8.26 -15.74 -1.71
C THR A 89 8.53 -14.40 -1.04
N VAL A 90 8.94 -13.39 -1.84
CA VAL A 90 8.99 -11.98 -1.45
C VAL A 90 7.65 -11.33 -1.79
N ARG A 91 7.00 -10.72 -0.82
CA ARG A 91 5.73 -10.01 -1.03
C ARG A 91 6.05 -8.53 -1.28
N LEU A 92 5.92 -8.10 -2.54
CA LEU A 92 6.05 -6.70 -2.95
C LEU A 92 4.71 -6.01 -2.84
N GLY A 93 4.59 -5.09 -1.88
CA GLY A 93 3.41 -4.25 -1.68
C GLY A 93 3.40 -3.01 -2.56
N PHE A 94 2.21 -2.61 -2.99
CA PHE A 94 1.97 -1.37 -3.73
C PHE A 94 0.55 -0.87 -3.50
N SER A 95 0.36 0.45 -3.50
CA SER A 95 -0.96 1.04 -3.21
C SER A 95 -1.82 1.21 -4.46
N TRP A 96 -1.22 1.42 -5.62
CA TRP A 96 -1.92 1.54 -6.89
C TRP A 96 -1.02 1.04 -8.04
N LEU A 97 -0.80 1.74 -9.12
CA LEU A 97 -0.03 1.23 -10.26
C LEU A 97 1.46 0.98 -9.94
N LEU A 98 1.97 -0.16 -10.37
CA LEU A 98 3.41 -0.42 -10.40
C LEU A 98 4.03 0.23 -11.65
N PRO A 99 5.23 0.82 -11.53
CA PRO A 99 5.93 1.39 -12.69
C PRO A 99 6.25 0.32 -13.74
N ASP A 100 6.00 0.65 -15.01
CA ASP A 100 6.21 -0.21 -16.16
C ASP A 100 7.36 0.36 -17.02
N PRO A 101 8.37 -0.43 -17.44
CA PRO A 101 8.51 -1.89 -17.30
C PRO A 101 9.26 -2.35 -16.02
N TRP A 102 9.57 -1.44 -15.11
CA TRP A 102 10.39 -1.70 -13.91
C TRP A 102 9.90 -2.92 -13.10
N ALA A 103 8.59 -3.01 -12.84
CA ALA A 103 8.06 -4.08 -12.00
C ALA A 103 8.27 -5.47 -12.60
N GLN A 104 7.97 -5.63 -13.89
CA GLN A 104 8.11 -6.90 -14.59
C GLN A 104 9.58 -7.33 -14.68
N GLN A 105 10.48 -6.38 -14.96
CA GLN A 105 11.93 -6.64 -15.04
C GLN A 105 12.49 -6.99 -13.67
N THR A 106 12.08 -6.30 -12.60
CA THR A 106 12.49 -6.60 -11.22
C THR A 106 12.08 -8.02 -10.81
N VAL A 107 10.80 -8.37 -11.02
CA VAL A 107 10.27 -9.70 -10.68
C VAL A 107 11.01 -10.78 -11.45
N SER A 108 11.06 -10.66 -12.79
CA SER A 108 11.70 -11.66 -13.65
C SER A 108 13.19 -11.87 -13.29
N ARG A 109 13.92 -10.77 -13.06
CA ARG A 109 15.33 -10.84 -12.70
C ARG A 109 15.56 -11.47 -11.33
N PHE A 110 14.77 -11.09 -10.33
CA PHE A 110 14.88 -11.64 -8.99
C PHE A 110 14.60 -13.15 -8.99
N GLU A 111 13.51 -13.57 -9.62
CA GLU A 111 13.12 -14.97 -9.70
C GLU A 111 14.14 -15.82 -10.46
N HIS A 112 14.65 -15.30 -11.59
CA HIS A 112 15.69 -15.98 -12.38
C HIS A 112 16.99 -16.16 -11.60
N ASN A 113 17.43 -15.12 -10.90
CA ASN A 113 18.74 -15.13 -10.22
C ASN A 113 18.74 -15.90 -8.92
N THR A 114 17.59 -16.04 -8.25
CA THR A 114 17.53 -16.59 -6.89
C THR A 114 16.76 -17.92 -6.80
N GLY A 115 15.94 -18.25 -7.79
CA GLY A 115 14.98 -19.36 -7.72
C GLY A 115 13.83 -19.14 -6.72
N ASN A 116 13.77 -17.96 -6.10
CA ASN A 116 12.66 -17.54 -5.23
C ASN A 116 11.55 -16.89 -6.07
N THR A 117 10.39 -16.64 -5.47
CA THR A 117 9.22 -16.06 -6.16
C THR A 117 8.89 -14.68 -5.60
N VAL A 118 8.16 -13.88 -6.39
CA VAL A 118 7.61 -12.60 -5.96
C VAL A 118 6.08 -12.64 -6.02
N SER A 119 5.44 -12.25 -4.92
CA SER A 119 4.00 -12.03 -4.88
C SER A 119 3.71 -10.54 -4.88
N LEU A 120 2.88 -10.07 -5.81
CA LEU A 120 2.43 -8.68 -5.87
C LEU A 120 1.19 -8.52 -5.00
N VAL A 121 1.26 -7.64 -4.00
CA VAL A 121 0.20 -7.45 -3.00
C VAL A 121 -0.28 -6.00 -3.03
N ARG A 122 -1.53 -5.77 -3.42
CA ARG A 122 -2.12 -4.45 -3.30
C ARG A 122 -2.49 -4.15 -1.86
N VAL A 123 -2.08 -3.00 -1.37
CA VAL A 123 -2.34 -2.49 -0.02
C VAL A 123 -2.63 -0.99 -0.07
N ASP A 124 -3.56 -0.49 0.72
CA ASP A 124 -3.87 0.94 0.72
C ASP A 124 -2.84 1.74 1.53
N ASP A 125 -2.39 1.20 2.67
CA ASP A 125 -1.28 1.76 3.45
C ASP A 125 -0.08 0.80 3.47
N SER A 126 0.95 1.15 2.72
CA SER A 126 2.15 0.33 2.56
C SER A 126 2.99 0.26 3.82
N LEU A 127 3.01 1.30 4.66
CA LEU A 127 3.81 1.30 5.89
C LEU A 127 3.17 0.44 6.97
N VAL A 128 1.87 0.58 7.17
CA VAL A 128 1.11 -0.30 8.07
C VAL A 128 1.23 -1.75 7.62
N ALA A 129 1.14 -2.04 6.33
CA ALA A 129 1.29 -3.39 5.80
C ALA A 129 2.69 -3.99 6.01
N LEU A 130 3.76 -3.16 5.98
CA LEU A 130 5.12 -3.57 6.34
C LEU A 130 5.23 -3.88 7.84
N GLU A 131 4.71 -3.01 8.71
CA GLU A 131 4.76 -3.19 10.16
C GLU A 131 4.00 -4.43 10.62
N GLN A 132 2.89 -4.73 9.95
CA GLN A 132 2.07 -5.93 10.20
C GLN A 132 2.60 -7.18 9.48
N ALA A 133 3.74 -7.09 8.80
CA ALA A 133 4.32 -8.17 8.01
C ALA A 133 3.33 -8.79 6.99
N VAL A 134 2.41 -8.00 6.45
CA VAL A 134 1.55 -8.37 5.31
C VAL A 134 2.37 -8.43 4.03
N ILE A 135 3.34 -7.52 3.92
CA ILE A 135 4.30 -7.42 2.82
C ILE A 135 5.73 -7.41 3.38
N ASP A 136 6.72 -7.76 2.56
CA ASP A 136 8.13 -7.79 2.93
C ASP A 136 8.86 -6.53 2.47
N VAL A 137 8.42 -5.97 1.36
CA VAL A 137 8.94 -4.75 0.74
C VAL A 137 7.78 -3.98 0.12
N ALA A 138 7.81 -2.66 0.20
CA ALA A 138 6.83 -1.76 -0.38
C ALA A 138 7.45 -0.90 -1.48
N LEU A 139 6.73 -0.72 -2.59
CA LEU A 139 6.97 0.40 -3.49
C LEU A 139 6.24 1.62 -2.91
N VAL A 140 6.99 2.64 -2.55
CA VAL A 140 6.46 3.89 -2.00
C VAL A 140 6.77 5.06 -2.91
N ARG A 141 5.82 5.98 -3.02
CA ARG A 141 5.95 7.24 -3.73
C ARG A 141 5.91 8.40 -2.74
N GLY A 142 6.78 9.38 -2.93
CA GLY A 142 6.91 10.49 -1.98
C GLY A 142 7.84 10.19 -0.81
N GLY A 143 7.71 10.95 0.27
CA GLY A 143 8.50 10.82 1.48
C GLY A 143 7.97 9.74 2.41
N LEU A 144 8.86 9.20 3.27
CA LEU A 144 8.43 8.44 4.44
C LEU A 144 8.22 9.38 5.63
N PRO A 145 7.28 9.07 6.53
CA PRO A 145 7.17 9.79 7.80
C PRO A 145 8.48 9.78 8.58
N ALA A 146 8.84 10.89 9.22
CA ALA A 146 10.11 11.03 9.94
C ALA A 146 10.32 9.98 11.05
N LYS A 147 9.24 9.40 11.57
CA LYS A 147 9.28 8.36 12.62
C LYS A 147 9.23 6.93 12.08
N SER A 148 9.25 6.72 10.77
CA SER A 148 9.21 5.37 10.19
C SER A 148 10.49 4.61 10.50
N ALA A 149 10.37 3.36 10.97
CA ALA A 149 11.48 2.44 11.17
C ALA A 149 11.94 1.79 9.84
N ALA A 150 11.24 2.00 8.74
CA ALA A 150 11.56 1.40 7.46
C ALA A 150 12.81 2.02 6.85
N ARG A 151 13.72 1.19 6.34
CA ARG A 151 14.81 1.61 5.45
C ARG A 151 14.24 1.94 4.09
N ARG A 152 14.80 2.96 3.44
CA ARG A 152 14.39 3.42 2.12
C ARG A 152 15.57 3.32 1.13
N VAL A 153 15.27 2.78 -0.04
CA VAL A 153 16.19 2.79 -1.19
C VAL A 153 15.50 3.54 -2.33
N HIS A 154 16.03 4.70 -2.69
CA HIS A 154 15.54 5.47 -3.83
C HIS A 154 15.84 4.72 -5.13
N LEU A 155 14.90 4.73 -6.06
CA LEU A 155 15.01 4.08 -7.37
C LEU A 155 15.11 5.12 -8.50
N PHE A 156 14.10 5.96 -8.63
CA PHE A 156 13.98 7.01 -9.65
C PHE A 156 12.89 7.99 -9.26
N ASP A 157 12.74 9.04 -10.07
CA ASP A 157 11.66 10.03 -9.90
C ASP A 157 10.66 9.91 -11.04
N GLU A 158 9.37 10.14 -10.74
CA GLU A 158 8.27 10.21 -11.71
C GLU A 158 7.82 11.66 -11.89
N ARG A 159 7.42 12.02 -13.11
CA ARG A 159 6.76 13.30 -13.40
C ARG A 159 5.31 13.25 -12.97
N ARG A 160 4.71 14.42 -12.76
CA ARG A 160 3.28 14.55 -12.45
C ARG A 160 2.49 14.92 -13.71
N VAL A 161 1.26 14.42 -13.75
CA VAL A 161 0.23 14.82 -14.72
C VAL A 161 -1.06 15.13 -13.97
N ALA A 162 -1.82 16.10 -14.46
CA ALA A 162 -3.19 16.29 -14.01
C ALA A 162 -4.09 15.26 -14.67
N ILE A 163 -5.11 14.84 -13.95
CA ILE A 163 -6.20 14.00 -14.44
C ILE A 163 -7.51 14.66 -14.09
N CYS A 164 -8.41 14.77 -15.05
CA CYS A 164 -9.71 15.41 -14.89
C CYS A 164 -10.80 14.62 -15.61
N SER A 165 -12.05 14.87 -15.29
CA SER A 165 -13.17 14.38 -16.08
C SER A 165 -13.06 14.89 -17.53
N GLU A 166 -13.51 14.10 -18.51
CA GLU A 166 -13.62 14.57 -19.89
C GLU A 166 -14.61 15.75 -20.05
N ARG A 167 -15.46 16.00 -19.05
CA ARG A 167 -16.41 17.12 -18.99
C ARG A 167 -15.83 18.39 -18.35
N SER A 168 -14.68 18.26 -17.69
CA SER A 168 -14.00 19.37 -17.05
C SER A 168 -13.48 20.37 -18.10
N GLU A 169 -13.49 21.65 -17.76
CA GLU A 169 -12.85 22.70 -18.59
C GLU A 169 -11.35 22.43 -18.78
N LEU A 170 -10.71 21.79 -17.81
CA LEU A 170 -9.31 21.39 -17.90
C LEU A 170 -9.05 20.39 -19.02
N ALA A 171 -10.03 19.57 -19.41
CA ALA A 171 -9.88 18.55 -20.47
C ALA A 171 -9.57 19.18 -21.85
N GLY A 172 -9.88 20.46 -22.06
CA GLY A 172 -9.56 21.21 -23.27
C GLY A 172 -8.15 21.82 -23.29
N ARG A 173 -7.39 21.74 -22.20
CA ARG A 173 -6.04 22.30 -22.08
C ARG A 173 -4.99 21.29 -22.59
N GLU A 174 -4.02 21.77 -23.36
CA GLU A 174 -2.87 20.95 -23.79
C GLU A 174 -1.84 20.74 -22.70
N VAL A 175 -1.68 21.77 -21.82
CA VAL A 175 -0.71 21.78 -20.71
C VAL A 175 -1.16 22.80 -19.68
N ILE A 176 -0.82 22.59 -18.41
CA ILE A 176 -0.92 23.58 -17.33
C ILE A 176 0.40 23.73 -16.60
N ASP A 177 0.60 24.86 -15.95
CA ASP A 177 1.72 25.04 -15.02
C ASP A 177 1.36 24.52 -13.63
N TRP A 178 2.37 24.12 -12.84
CA TRP A 178 2.15 23.66 -11.46
C TRP A 178 1.46 24.74 -10.58
N SER A 179 1.73 26.00 -10.84
CA SER A 179 1.10 27.13 -10.14
C SER A 179 -0.39 27.28 -10.43
N GLU A 180 -0.89 26.74 -11.53
CA GLU A 180 -2.31 26.76 -11.88
C GLU A 180 -3.11 25.61 -11.22
N VAL A 181 -2.44 24.58 -10.69
CA VAL A 181 -3.13 23.42 -10.08
C VAL A 181 -4.06 23.81 -8.92
N PRO A 182 -3.68 24.78 -8.04
CA PRO A 182 -4.55 25.25 -6.96
C PRO A 182 -5.84 25.95 -7.40
N ASP A 183 -5.94 26.41 -8.64
CA ASP A 183 -7.14 27.06 -9.17
C ASP A 183 -8.33 26.10 -9.31
N TRP A 184 -8.06 24.78 -9.18
CA TRP A 184 -9.04 23.71 -9.32
C TRP A 184 -9.33 23.03 -7.99
N PRO A 185 -10.57 22.56 -7.73
CA PRO A 185 -10.82 21.64 -6.64
C PRO A 185 -9.94 20.39 -6.77
N LEU A 186 -9.22 20.01 -5.71
CA LEU A 186 -8.29 18.89 -5.73
C LEU A 186 -8.86 17.65 -5.04
N VAL A 187 -8.95 16.53 -5.74
CA VAL A 187 -9.25 15.22 -5.15
C VAL A 187 -7.97 14.60 -4.61
N VAL A 188 -7.96 14.27 -3.33
CA VAL A 188 -6.77 13.80 -2.60
C VAL A 188 -7.03 12.40 -2.02
N ASN A 189 -6.17 11.45 -2.33
CA ASN A 189 -6.12 10.19 -1.59
C ASN A 189 -5.23 10.41 -0.35
N THR A 190 -5.83 10.34 0.83
CA THR A 190 -5.16 10.65 2.10
C THR A 190 -4.19 9.57 2.57
N LEU A 191 -4.32 8.31 2.10
CA LEU A 191 -3.47 7.20 2.53
C LEU A 191 -2.25 6.99 1.65
N SER A 192 -2.40 7.16 0.33
CA SER A 192 -1.33 6.83 -0.63
C SER A 192 -1.17 7.87 -1.74
N GLY A 193 -1.83 9.01 -1.63
CA GLY A 193 -1.73 10.10 -2.60
C GLY A 193 -0.35 10.73 -2.62
N THR A 194 0.10 11.12 -3.82
CA THR A 194 1.39 11.79 -4.02
C THR A 194 1.26 13.30 -4.04
N THR A 195 0.04 13.82 -4.08
CA THR A 195 -0.28 15.25 -4.14
C THR A 195 -1.46 15.55 -3.24
N GLY A 196 -1.32 16.60 -2.45
CA GLY A 196 -2.32 17.10 -1.51
C GLY A 196 -1.89 18.46 -0.98
N PRO A 197 -2.60 19.08 -0.02
CA PRO A 197 -2.25 20.39 0.53
C PRO A 197 -0.80 20.52 0.97
N TRP A 198 -0.19 19.42 1.41
CA TRP A 198 1.24 19.38 1.79
C TRP A 198 2.22 19.63 0.63
N SER A 199 1.75 19.65 -0.61
CA SER A 199 2.57 19.96 -1.78
C SER A 199 2.80 21.46 -1.97
N TRP A 200 2.09 22.29 -1.20
CA TRP A 200 2.16 23.76 -1.18
C TRP A 200 2.40 24.27 0.25
N PRO A 201 3.65 24.16 0.76
CA PRO A 201 3.96 24.44 2.18
C PRO A 201 3.73 25.91 2.56
N ASP A 202 3.78 26.81 1.59
CA ASP A 202 3.62 28.27 1.80
C ASP A 202 2.14 28.72 1.84
N GLY A 203 1.19 27.80 1.73
CA GLY A 203 -0.24 28.05 1.84
C GLY A 203 -0.93 28.44 0.52
N ASP A 204 -0.19 28.38 -0.60
CA ASP A 204 -0.73 28.69 -1.94
C ASP A 204 -1.41 27.47 -2.59
N GLY A 205 -1.89 26.54 -1.79
CA GLY A 205 -2.56 25.32 -2.23
C GLY A 205 -4.04 25.52 -2.56
N PRO A 206 -4.72 24.47 -3.06
CA PRO A 206 -6.14 24.54 -3.44
C PRO A 206 -7.04 24.85 -2.24
N GLU A 207 -7.99 25.77 -2.42
CA GLU A 207 -9.00 26.12 -1.40
C GLU A 207 -9.98 24.97 -1.15
N HIS A 208 -10.30 24.19 -2.19
CA HIS A 208 -11.26 23.10 -2.13
C HIS A 208 -10.58 21.76 -2.29
N VAL A 209 -10.66 20.93 -1.26
CA VAL A 209 -10.08 19.58 -1.22
C VAL A 209 -11.19 18.56 -0.98
N ILE A 210 -11.22 17.51 -1.81
CA ILE A 210 -12.09 16.35 -1.67
C ILE A 210 -11.23 15.16 -1.26
N GLU A 211 -11.40 14.70 -0.02
CA GLU A 211 -10.64 13.59 0.52
C GLU A 211 -11.28 12.24 0.16
N THR A 212 -10.43 11.27 -0.13
CA THR A 212 -10.79 9.88 -0.40
C THR A 212 -9.84 8.93 0.33
N GLY A 213 -10.29 7.72 0.64
CA GLY A 213 -9.54 6.75 1.42
C GLY A 213 -8.69 5.78 0.59
N ASN A 214 -8.91 5.70 -0.73
CA ASN A 214 -8.18 4.79 -1.61
C ASN A 214 -8.16 5.31 -3.05
N PHE A 215 -7.43 4.61 -3.91
CA PHE A 215 -7.27 5.01 -5.30
C PHE A 215 -8.55 4.88 -6.13
N ASP A 216 -9.39 3.89 -5.87
CA ASP A 216 -10.61 3.65 -6.65
C ASP A 216 -11.64 4.76 -6.37
N GLU A 217 -11.87 5.11 -5.09
CA GLU A 217 -12.71 6.25 -4.70
C GLU A 217 -12.21 7.57 -5.27
N TRP A 218 -10.89 7.75 -5.26
CA TRP A 218 -10.22 8.92 -5.82
C TRP A 218 -10.51 9.04 -7.33
N LEU A 219 -10.32 7.95 -8.09
CA LEU A 219 -10.51 7.91 -9.53
C LEU A 219 -11.97 8.17 -9.92
N GLU A 220 -12.92 7.54 -9.23
CA GLU A 220 -14.35 7.76 -9.46
C GLU A 220 -14.78 9.20 -9.13
N SER A 221 -14.18 9.82 -8.08
CA SER A 221 -14.45 11.22 -7.74
C SER A 221 -13.98 12.17 -8.83
N VAL A 222 -12.80 11.92 -9.42
CA VAL A 222 -12.29 12.68 -10.56
C VAL A 222 -13.17 12.46 -11.80
N ALA A 223 -13.52 11.23 -12.12
CA ALA A 223 -14.39 10.88 -13.26
C ALA A 223 -15.79 11.50 -13.14
N ALA A 224 -16.29 11.64 -11.91
CA ALA A 224 -17.56 12.31 -11.61
C ALA A 224 -17.51 13.85 -11.70
N ASP A 225 -16.36 14.42 -12.07
CA ASP A 225 -16.14 15.88 -12.22
C ASP A 225 -16.27 16.66 -10.91
N ARG A 226 -15.87 16.03 -9.80
CA ARG A 226 -15.86 16.70 -8.50
C ARG A 226 -14.64 17.61 -8.30
N GLY A 227 -13.58 17.35 -9.05
CA GLY A 227 -12.33 18.06 -9.01
C GLY A 227 -11.29 17.38 -9.89
N ILE A 228 -10.08 17.91 -9.90
CA ILE A 228 -8.94 17.30 -10.59
C ILE A 228 -8.14 16.42 -9.65
N GLY A 229 -7.39 15.49 -10.21
CA GLY A 229 -6.37 14.74 -9.51
C GLY A 229 -4.98 15.05 -10.07
N VAL A 230 -3.94 14.80 -9.29
CA VAL A 230 -2.56 14.86 -9.75
C VAL A 230 -1.86 13.56 -9.39
N VAL A 231 -1.33 12.88 -10.41
CA VAL A 231 -0.72 11.56 -10.27
C VAL A 231 0.61 11.49 -11.03
N PRO A 232 1.46 10.53 -10.73
CA PRO A 232 2.60 10.20 -11.56
C PRO A 232 2.19 9.80 -13.00
N ASP A 233 3.04 10.12 -13.96
CA ASP A 233 2.80 9.95 -15.40
C ASP A 233 2.66 8.49 -15.85
N VAL A 234 3.04 7.52 -15.03
CA VAL A 234 2.76 6.10 -15.26
C VAL A 234 1.27 5.82 -15.47
N ALA A 235 0.38 6.64 -14.91
CA ALA A 235 -1.06 6.53 -15.09
C ALA A 235 -1.50 6.71 -16.55
N VAL A 236 -0.83 7.57 -17.31
CA VAL A 236 -1.13 7.84 -18.73
C VAL A 236 -1.04 6.57 -19.56
N ARG A 237 -0.01 5.75 -19.32
CA ARG A 237 0.24 4.53 -20.11
C ARG A 237 -0.77 3.42 -19.83
N ARG A 238 -1.49 3.50 -18.72
CA ARG A 238 -2.41 2.45 -18.28
C ARG A 238 -3.87 2.69 -18.68
N ASN A 239 -4.22 3.90 -19.16
CA ASN A 239 -5.59 4.29 -19.49
C ASN A 239 -6.60 3.82 -18.43
N ILE A 240 -6.41 4.30 -17.21
CA ILE A 240 -7.04 3.76 -16.01
C ILE A 240 -8.56 3.95 -15.94
N HIS A 241 -9.12 4.90 -16.71
CA HIS A 241 -10.57 5.13 -16.75
C HIS A 241 -10.97 5.86 -18.04
N SER A 242 -12.04 5.41 -18.71
CA SER A 242 -12.46 5.93 -20.02
C SER A 242 -13.01 7.36 -19.99
N ALA A 243 -13.59 7.79 -18.85
CA ALA A 243 -14.20 9.11 -18.68
C ALA A 243 -13.24 10.20 -18.19
N VAL A 244 -11.92 9.93 -18.17
CA VAL A 244 -10.92 10.91 -17.75
C VAL A 244 -9.98 11.32 -18.87
N ARG A 245 -9.37 12.50 -18.70
CA ARG A 245 -8.31 13.04 -19.56
C ARG A 245 -7.08 13.33 -18.73
N TYR A 246 -5.92 13.21 -19.37
CA TYR A 246 -4.62 13.52 -18.79
C TYR A 246 -4.10 14.81 -19.41
N VAL A 247 -3.73 15.76 -18.54
CA VAL A 247 -3.18 17.03 -18.96
C VAL A 247 -1.76 17.15 -18.37
N PRO A 248 -0.72 17.30 -19.20
CA PRO A 248 0.65 17.50 -18.76
C PRO A 248 0.76 18.72 -17.82
N ILE A 249 1.62 18.59 -16.80
CA ILE A 249 1.94 19.70 -15.90
C ILE A 249 3.41 20.06 -16.08
N THR A 250 3.68 21.36 -16.31
CA THR A 250 5.05 21.90 -16.30
C THR A 250 5.42 22.37 -14.89
N ASN A 251 6.72 22.45 -14.61
CA ASN A 251 7.29 22.94 -13.36
C ASN A 251 6.82 22.21 -12.09
N ALA A 252 6.15 21.07 -12.22
CA ALA A 252 5.73 20.27 -11.08
C ALA A 252 6.94 19.61 -10.39
N PRO A 253 6.98 19.56 -9.04
CA PRO A 253 7.98 18.78 -8.33
C PRO A 253 7.89 17.31 -8.72
N LEU A 254 9.03 16.66 -8.89
CA LEU A 254 9.10 15.22 -9.15
C LEU A 254 8.58 14.40 -7.95
N VAL A 255 8.12 13.17 -8.22
CA VAL A 255 7.68 12.22 -7.19
C VAL A 255 8.75 11.15 -7.03
N PRO A 256 9.49 11.13 -5.91
CA PRO A 256 10.49 10.09 -5.69
C PRO A 256 9.82 8.73 -5.50
N VAL A 257 10.29 7.74 -6.24
CA VAL A 257 9.89 6.33 -6.13
C VAL A 257 10.98 5.57 -5.40
N SER A 258 10.60 4.82 -4.40
CA SER A 258 11.56 4.11 -3.54
C SER A 258 11.02 2.74 -3.13
N LEU A 259 11.91 1.84 -2.78
CA LEU A 259 11.58 0.67 -1.98
C LEU A 259 11.71 0.99 -0.50
N ALA A 260 10.73 0.54 0.29
CA ALA A 260 10.77 0.60 1.75
C ALA A 260 10.66 -0.82 2.33
N PHE A 261 11.46 -1.14 3.34
CA PHE A 261 11.44 -2.43 4.04
C PHE A 261 11.95 -2.28 5.47
N LEU A 262 11.55 -3.19 6.36
CA LEU A 262 12.01 -3.16 7.75
C LEU A 262 13.42 -3.75 7.90
N PRO A 263 14.25 -3.23 8.83
CA PRO A 263 15.66 -3.65 9.01
C PRO A 263 15.85 -5.14 9.30
N HIS A 264 14.83 -5.80 9.85
CA HIS A 264 14.87 -7.21 10.24
C HIS A 264 14.36 -8.16 9.14
N ALA A 265 13.92 -7.63 8.00
CA ALA A 265 13.52 -8.44 6.87
C ALA A 265 14.75 -9.13 6.27
N ARG A 266 14.81 -10.47 6.32
CA ARG A 266 15.74 -11.38 5.59
C ARG A 266 16.84 -10.66 4.82
N GLU A 267 17.85 -10.16 5.50
CA GLU A 267 18.81 -9.18 4.96
C GLU A 267 19.44 -9.63 3.62
N SER A 268 19.80 -10.91 3.49
CA SER A 268 20.38 -11.44 2.24
C SER A 268 19.37 -11.46 1.09
N LEU A 269 18.13 -11.87 1.35
CA LEU A 269 17.09 -11.96 0.32
C LEU A 269 16.63 -10.56 -0.12
N MET A 270 16.50 -9.66 0.85
CA MET A 270 16.12 -8.27 0.58
C MET A 270 17.20 -7.54 -0.22
N ARG A 271 18.50 -7.80 0.08
CA ARG A 271 19.61 -7.28 -0.73
C ARG A 271 19.51 -7.72 -2.18
N GLN A 272 19.27 -9.03 -2.44
CA GLN A 272 19.11 -9.55 -3.80
C GLN A 272 17.89 -8.94 -4.51
N PHE A 273 16.78 -8.71 -3.77
CA PHE A 273 15.60 -8.05 -4.34
C PHE A 273 15.89 -6.59 -4.70
N VAL A 274 16.54 -5.85 -3.81
CA VAL A 274 16.94 -4.45 -4.05
C VAL A 274 17.92 -4.34 -5.22
N GLU A 275 18.90 -5.25 -5.33
CA GLU A 275 19.83 -5.30 -6.48
C GLU A 275 19.07 -5.53 -7.80
N ALA A 276 18.10 -6.45 -7.83
CA ALA A 276 17.28 -6.67 -9.00
C ALA A 276 16.43 -5.44 -9.36
N ALA A 277 15.89 -4.76 -8.35
CA ALA A 277 15.09 -3.55 -8.51
C ALA A 277 15.90 -2.35 -9.02
N ILE A 278 17.11 -2.14 -8.50
CA ILE A 278 18.03 -1.08 -8.98
C ILE A 278 18.44 -1.34 -10.43
N TYR A 279 18.75 -2.59 -10.77
CA TYR A 279 19.14 -2.93 -12.14
C TYR A 279 18.01 -2.69 -13.16
N ALA A 280 16.76 -2.85 -12.74
CA ALA A 280 15.60 -2.65 -13.58
C ALA A 280 15.22 -1.17 -13.78
N VAL A 281 15.93 -0.22 -13.11
CA VAL A 281 15.69 1.22 -13.30
C VAL A 281 16.01 1.61 -14.74
N PRO A 282 15.09 2.25 -15.47
CA PRO A 282 15.33 2.69 -16.84
C PRO A 282 16.49 3.69 -16.90
N ALA A 283 17.40 3.51 -17.88
CA ALA A 283 18.54 4.41 -18.09
C ALA A 283 18.15 5.87 -18.40
N HIS A 284 16.87 6.14 -18.66
CA HIS A 284 16.29 7.45 -19.02
C HIS A 284 15.24 7.91 -18.03
N ALA A 285 15.25 7.40 -16.79
CA ALA A 285 14.42 7.99 -15.74
C ALA A 285 14.86 9.46 -15.56
N PRO A 286 13.95 10.43 -15.48
CA PRO A 286 14.33 11.82 -15.26
C PRO A 286 15.10 11.90 -13.94
N ALA A 287 16.26 12.54 -14.01
CA ALA A 287 17.10 12.84 -12.85
C ALA A 287 16.48 13.94 -12.02
#